data_e177d50da00303200f6f8b543724c872
#
_entry.id   e177d50da00303200f6f8b543724c872
#
_cell.length_a   1.000
_cell.length_b   1.000
_cell.length_c   1.000
_cell.angle_alpha   90.00
_cell.angle_beta   90.00
_cell.angle_gamma   90.00
#
_symmetry.space_group_name_H-M   'P 1'
#
loop_
_entity.id
_entity.type
_entity.pdbx_description
1 polymer ?
#
loop_
_entity_poly.entity_id
_entity_poly.type
_entity_poly.pdbx_seq_one_letter_code
_entity_poly.pdbx_strand_id
1 'polypeptide(L)'
;AKLLDTWWGGDADRAHWLLNWFRFVSASKDDKPLLVLCQRVIRATGKNGRAGLLGKNSPLSPNWIAERGDDGVVVLRALFDAWFEEHPGHHPFERNLVRELDDHWLGEIAKASPRVFLEGAGPALLQGLSLIVERQAKSPGDYTFCGAPRAVDRFGADAIFALYCSAFGKVAATDPDETRRLLGQFDPSLHNHLRHLHLETIAASGGARSLKLQLSASKPSSFLH
;
A
#
# COMPACT_ATOMS: atom_id res chain seq x y z
N ALA A 1 -2.54 1.29 27.07
CA ALA A 1 -1.44 1.76 26.21
C ALA A 1 -0.23 2.17 27.06
N LYS A 2 -0.34 3.15 27.98
CA LYS A 2 0.82 3.67 28.73
C LYS A 2 1.61 2.60 29.51
N LEU A 3 0.93 1.68 30.21
CA LEU A 3 1.58 0.58 30.93
C LEU A 3 2.29 -0.39 29.97
N LEU A 4 1.67 -0.69 28.83
CA LEU A 4 2.26 -1.55 27.80
C LEU A 4 3.47 -0.89 27.14
N ASP A 5 3.42 0.41 26.90
CA ASP A 5 4.53 1.21 26.38
C ASP A 5 5.73 1.19 27.35
N THR A 6 5.47 1.37 28.63
CA THR A 6 6.50 1.28 29.68
C THR A 6 7.09 -0.13 29.78
N TRP A 7 6.23 -1.16 29.70
CA TRP A 7 6.68 -2.55 29.76
C TRP A 7 7.51 -2.94 28.54
N TRP A 8 7.11 -2.46 27.36
CA TRP A 8 7.86 -2.73 26.13
C TRP A 8 9.24 -2.07 26.15
N GLY A 9 9.32 -0.78 26.49
CA GLY A 9 10.56 -0.03 26.65
C GLY A 9 11.50 -0.03 25.43
N GLY A 10 10.97 -0.36 24.24
CA GLY A 10 11.77 -0.49 23.01
C GLY A 10 12.42 -1.86 22.80
N ASP A 11 12.14 -2.83 23.65
CA ASP A 11 12.70 -4.19 23.58
C ASP A 11 12.12 -4.97 22.37
N ALA A 12 12.99 -5.53 21.52
CA ALA A 12 12.60 -6.22 20.30
C ALA A 12 11.84 -7.54 20.57
N ASP A 13 12.20 -8.26 21.62
CA ASP A 13 11.53 -9.52 21.97
C ASP A 13 10.12 -9.24 22.51
N ARG A 14 9.97 -8.18 23.29
CA ARG A 14 8.66 -7.74 23.78
C ARG A 14 7.78 -7.15 22.69
N ALA A 15 8.38 -6.60 21.63
CA ALA A 15 7.64 -6.12 20.45
C ALA A 15 6.77 -7.23 19.83
N HIS A 16 7.35 -8.42 19.64
CA HIS A 16 6.62 -9.56 19.10
C HIS A 16 5.44 -9.97 20.00
N TRP A 17 5.65 -9.98 21.31
CA TRP A 17 4.58 -10.27 22.27
C TRP A 17 3.44 -9.23 22.23
N LEU A 18 3.78 -7.93 22.14
CA LEU A 18 2.79 -6.88 22.03
C LEU A 18 1.94 -7.02 20.76
N LEU A 19 2.59 -7.27 19.62
CA LEU A 19 1.87 -7.42 18.35
C LEU A 19 0.99 -8.67 18.35
N ASN A 20 1.43 -9.78 18.95
CA ASN A 20 0.58 -10.93 19.17
C ASN A 20 -0.63 -10.61 20.04
N TRP A 21 -0.44 -9.80 21.07
CA TRP A 21 -1.53 -9.39 21.94
C TRP A 21 -2.54 -8.49 21.23
N PHE A 22 -2.08 -7.56 20.37
CA PHE A 22 -2.97 -6.73 19.54
C PHE A 22 -3.91 -7.56 18.66
N ARG A 23 -3.51 -8.76 18.27
CA ARG A 23 -4.37 -9.68 17.51
C ARG A 23 -5.68 -10.00 18.23
N PHE A 24 -5.69 -10.02 19.56
CA PHE A 24 -6.84 -10.38 20.39
C PHE A 24 -7.64 -9.17 20.85
N VAL A 25 -7.13 -7.97 20.64
CA VAL A 25 -7.87 -6.74 20.98
C VAL A 25 -8.88 -6.50 19.86
N SER A 26 -10.15 -6.47 20.22
CA SER A 26 -11.21 -6.09 19.28
C SER A 26 -11.06 -4.63 18.88
N ALA A 27 -11.36 -4.30 17.63
CA ALA A 27 -11.40 -2.92 17.18
C ALA A 27 -12.55 -2.19 17.88
N SER A 28 -12.25 -1.47 18.95
CA SER A 28 -13.17 -0.54 19.58
C SER A 28 -12.77 0.89 19.27
N LYS A 29 -13.73 1.81 19.30
CA LYS A 29 -13.46 3.25 19.06
C LYS A 29 -12.47 3.87 20.04
N ASP A 30 -12.23 3.22 21.18
CA ASP A 30 -11.33 3.68 22.24
C ASP A 30 -9.89 3.14 22.12
N ASP A 31 -9.59 2.37 21.08
CA ASP A 31 -8.27 1.72 20.89
C ASP A 31 -7.21 2.61 20.20
N LYS A 32 -7.50 3.89 19.92
CA LYS A 32 -6.52 4.81 19.32
C LYS A 32 -5.15 4.82 20.01
N PRO A 33 -5.06 4.85 21.35
CA PRO A 33 -3.76 4.78 22.03
C PRO A 33 -3.02 3.46 21.78
N LEU A 34 -3.73 2.36 21.63
CA LEU A 34 -3.15 1.06 21.30
C LEU A 34 -2.67 1.00 19.85
N LEU A 35 -3.40 1.63 18.95
CA LEU A 35 -3.01 1.75 17.55
C LEU A 35 -1.70 2.55 17.40
N VAL A 36 -1.57 3.68 18.13
CA VAL A 36 -0.33 4.46 18.16
C VAL A 36 0.83 3.63 18.71
N LEU A 37 0.61 2.84 19.74
CA LEU A 37 1.62 1.93 20.28
C LEU A 37 2.00 0.86 19.26
N CYS A 38 1.03 0.28 18.55
CA CYS A 38 1.27 -0.68 17.47
C CYS A 38 2.17 -0.09 16.37
N GLN A 39 1.88 1.13 15.91
CA GLN A 39 2.72 1.83 14.93
C GLN A 39 4.16 2.01 15.43
N ARG A 40 4.34 2.42 16.69
CA ARG A 40 5.68 2.59 17.28
C ARG A 40 6.43 1.26 17.36
N VAL A 41 5.74 0.20 17.75
CA VAL A 41 6.33 -1.15 17.81
C VAL A 41 6.75 -1.62 16.43
N ILE A 42 5.91 -1.42 15.39
CA ILE A 42 6.25 -1.77 14.00
C ILE A 42 7.50 -1.03 13.54
N ARG A 43 7.62 0.26 13.81
CA ARG A 43 8.79 1.07 13.45
C ARG A 43 10.05 0.64 14.21
N ALA A 44 9.92 0.32 15.48
CA ALA A 44 11.05 -0.11 16.30
C ALA A 44 11.50 -1.56 16.02
N THR A 45 10.63 -2.37 15.42
CA THR A 45 10.95 -3.74 15.03
C THR A 45 11.73 -3.71 13.73
N GLY A 46 13.05 -3.92 13.79
CA GLY A 46 13.92 -3.90 12.63
C GLY A 46 13.60 -4.99 11.60
N LYS A 47 14.27 -4.92 10.45
CA LYS A 47 14.05 -5.76 9.27
C LYS A 47 13.82 -7.26 9.57
N ASN A 48 14.70 -7.86 10.38
CA ASN A 48 14.62 -9.30 10.69
C ASN A 48 13.42 -9.66 11.59
N GLY A 49 12.98 -8.73 12.42
CA GLY A 49 11.80 -8.92 13.28
C GLY A 49 10.48 -8.75 12.51
N ARG A 50 10.44 -7.85 11.52
CA ARG A 50 9.24 -7.63 10.71
C ARG A 50 8.84 -8.81 9.84
N ALA A 51 9.80 -9.53 9.27
CA ALA A 51 9.52 -10.75 8.51
C ALA A 51 8.71 -11.76 9.34
N GLY A 52 8.95 -11.84 10.65
CA GLY A 52 8.16 -12.66 11.58
C GLY A 52 6.75 -12.11 11.87
N LEU A 53 6.48 -10.84 11.53
CA LEU A 53 5.17 -10.21 11.72
C LEU A 53 4.23 -10.39 10.50
N LEU A 54 4.80 -10.72 9.34
CA LEU A 54 4.11 -10.80 8.06
C LEU A 54 3.96 -12.27 7.66
N GLY A 55 2.91 -12.91 8.08
CA GLY A 55 2.64 -14.28 7.71
C GLY A 55 1.20 -14.68 8.03
N LYS A 56 0.75 -15.78 7.48
CA LYS A 56 -0.63 -16.25 7.64
C LYS A 56 -1.04 -16.42 9.10
N ASN A 57 -0.11 -16.81 9.95
CA ASN A 57 -0.33 -17.03 11.39
C ASN A 57 0.33 -15.95 12.26
N SER A 58 0.82 -14.87 11.66
CA SER A 58 1.48 -13.79 12.36
C SER A 58 0.48 -12.84 13.02
N PRO A 59 0.92 -12.01 13.96
CA PRO A 59 0.11 -10.96 14.57
C PRO A 59 -0.53 -10.02 13.58
N LEU A 60 0.18 -9.72 12.49
CA LEU A 60 -0.28 -8.84 11.40
C LEU A 60 -0.71 -9.68 10.19
N SER A 61 -1.58 -10.67 10.42
CA SER A 61 -2.12 -11.47 9.30
C SER A 61 -2.96 -10.60 8.35
N PRO A 62 -3.03 -10.94 7.06
CA PRO A 62 -3.82 -10.20 6.07
C PRO A 62 -5.27 -10.00 6.50
N ASN A 63 -5.91 -11.04 7.02
CA ASN A 63 -7.30 -10.97 7.46
C ASN A 63 -7.47 -10.00 8.63
N TRP A 64 -6.55 -10.03 9.61
CA TRP A 64 -6.57 -9.12 10.74
C TRP A 64 -6.50 -7.65 10.30
N ILE A 65 -5.65 -7.33 9.32
CA ILE A 65 -5.54 -5.98 8.76
C ILE A 65 -6.81 -5.63 7.98
N ALA A 66 -7.27 -6.51 7.10
CA ALA A 66 -8.43 -6.27 6.25
C ALA A 66 -9.73 -6.01 7.03
N GLU A 67 -9.93 -6.73 8.14
CA GLU A 67 -11.12 -6.64 8.99
C GLU A 67 -11.18 -5.35 9.84
N ARG A 68 -10.07 -4.65 10.01
CA ARG A 68 -9.97 -3.47 10.88
C ARG A 68 -10.32 -2.15 10.19
N GLY A 69 -10.61 -2.13 8.90
CA GLY A 69 -10.99 -0.91 8.20
C GLY A 69 -9.92 0.17 8.32
N ASP A 70 -10.27 1.34 8.86
CA ASP A 70 -9.37 2.49 8.98
C ASP A 70 -8.14 2.21 9.86
N ASP A 71 -8.28 1.41 10.91
CA ASP A 71 -7.14 0.98 11.73
C ASP A 71 -6.19 0.08 10.94
N GLY A 72 -6.72 -0.77 10.07
CA GLY A 72 -5.94 -1.59 9.15
C GLY A 72 -5.14 -0.75 8.15
N VAL A 73 -5.74 0.34 7.64
CA VAL A 73 -5.05 1.33 6.80
C VAL A 73 -3.86 1.93 7.52
N VAL A 74 -4.05 2.34 8.79
CA VAL A 74 -2.99 2.95 9.60
C VAL A 74 -1.84 1.97 9.84
N VAL A 75 -2.14 0.70 10.14
CA VAL A 75 -1.13 -0.35 10.33
C VAL A 75 -0.36 -0.63 9.04
N LEU A 76 -1.07 -0.75 7.92
CA LEU A 76 -0.45 -1.03 6.62
C LEU A 76 0.47 0.13 6.20
N ARG A 77 0.06 1.38 6.40
CA ARG A 77 0.92 2.55 6.18
C ARG A 77 2.18 2.51 7.06
N ALA A 78 2.03 2.22 8.35
CA ALA A 78 3.18 2.14 9.25
C ALA A 78 4.20 1.08 8.84
N LEU A 79 3.77 -0.04 8.25
CA LEU A 79 4.65 -1.06 7.70
C LEU A 79 5.45 -0.53 6.50
N PHE A 80 4.80 0.17 5.58
CA PHE A 80 5.49 0.77 4.43
C PHE A 80 6.41 1.91 4.85
N ASP A 81 5.96 2.80 5.74
CA ASP A 81 6.78 3.89 6.27
C ASP A 81 8.07 3.36 6.90
N ALA A 82 7.94 2.34 7.77
CA ALA A 82 9.08 1.69 8.40
C ALA A 82 10.01 1.03 7.38
N TRP A 83 9.45 0.47 6.31
CA TRP A 83 10.24 -0.09 5.22
C TRP A 83 11.06 0.98 4.50
N PHE A 84 10.45 2.13 4.14
CA PHE A 84 11.16 3.24 3.50
C PHE A 84 12.22 3.88 4.40
N GLU A 85 11.96 3.99 5.70
CA GLU A 85 12.95 4.47 6.68
C GLU A 85 14.21 3.60 6.71
N GLU A 86 14.07 2.30 6.53
CA GLU A 86 15.19 1.35 6.55
C GLU A 86 15.90 1.22 5.20
N HIS A 87 15.23 1.55 4.11
CA HIS A 87 15.75 1.40 2.75
C HIS A 87 15.69 2.72 1.99
N PRO A 88 16.41 3.76 2.44
CA PRO A 88 16.36 5.07 1.79
C PRO A 88 16.83 4.97 0.33
N GLY A 89 16.06 5.56 -0.57
CA GLY A 89 16.34 5.56 -2.01
C GLY A 89 15.94 4.29 -2.76
N HIS A 90 15.39 3.30 -2.06
CA HIS A 90 14.80 2.10 -2.67
C HIS A 90 13.27 2.17 -2.65
N HIS A 91 12.63 1.34 -3.48
CA HIS A 91 11.17 1.18 -3.41
C HIS A 91 10.80 -0.28 -3.06
N PRO A 92 9.68 -0.51 -2.35
CA PRO A 92 9.34 -1.83 -1.83
C PRO A 92 9.05 -2.87 -2.90
N PHE A 93 8.95 -2.48 -4.17
CA PHE A 93 8.64 -3.35 -5.31
C PHE A 93 9.88 -3.79 -6.09
N GLU A 94 11.09 -3.48 -5.64
CA GLU A 94 12.33 -3.99 -6.22
C GLU A 94 12.43 -5.51 -6.05
N ARG A 95 12.77 -6.22 -7.14
CA ARG A 95 12.80 -7.69 -7.21
C ARG A 95 13.55 -8.37 -6.05
N ASN A 96 14.57 -7.72 -5.52
CA ASN A 96 15.43 -8.30 -4.48
C ASN A 96 14.97 -7.99 -3.05
N LEU A 97 14.01 -7.10 -2.87
CA LEU A 97 13.55 -6.60 -1.57
C LEU A 97 12.12 -7.05 -1.23
N VAL A 98 11.39 -7.60 -2.20
CA VAL A 98 9.97 -8.00 -2.11
C VAL A 98 9.72 -9.12 -1.08
N ARG A 99 10.75 -9.81 -0.59
CA ARG A 99 10.57 -10.89 0.39
C ARG A 99 10.00 -10.45 1.74
N GLU A 100 10.00 -9.15 2.02
CA GLU A 100 9.50 -8.63 3.31
C GLU A 100 8.01 -8.22 3.25
N LEU A 101 7.58 -7.69 2.09
CA LEU A 101 6.18 -7.39 1.81
C LEU A 101 5.77 -8.30 0.65
N ASP A 102 5.52 -9.55 0.95
CA ASP A 102 5.16 -10.60 0.00
C ASP A 102 3.92 -10.19 -0.81
N ASP A 103 4.00 -10.35 -2.13
CA ASP A 103 2.88 -10.14 -3.05
C ASP A 103 1.67 -11.00 -2.68
N HIS A 104 1.90 -12.20 -2.16
CA HIS A 104 0.84 -13.06 -1.65
C HIS A 104 0.17 -12.44 -0.42
N TRP A 105 0.95 -11.94 0.55
CA TRP A 105 0.44 -11.30 1.77
C TRP A 105 -0.38 -10.04 1.46
N LEU A 106 0.15 -9.17 0.59
CA LEU A 106 -0.56 -7.99 0.09
C LEU A 106 -1.80 -8.38 -0.72
N GLY A 107 -1.70 -9.44 -1.51
CA GLY A 107 -2.79 -9.97 -2.32
C GLY A 107 -3.98 -10.45 -1.50
N GLU A 108 -3.75 -11.07 -0.35
CA GLU A 108 -4.81 -11.47 0.56
C GLU A 108 -5.53 -10.25 1.17
N ILE A 109 -4.80 -9.16 1.52
CA ILE A 109 -5.42 -7.91 1.97
C ILE A 109 -6.24 -7.28 0.84
N ALA A 110 -5.67 -7.16 -0.37
CA ALA A 110 -6.35 -6.59 -1.54
C ALA A 110 -7.61 -7.38 -1.93
N LYS A 111 -7.60 -8.69 -1.66
CA LYS A 111 -8.76 -9.56 -1.90
C LYS A 111 -9.83 -9.39 -0.85
N ALA A 112 -9.46 -9.38 0.43
CA ALA A 112 -10.40 -9.31 1.55
C ALA A 112 -10.97 -7.90 1.75
N SER A 113 -10.15 -6.86 1.63
CA SER A 113 -10.56 -5.46 1.74
C SER A 113 -9.80 -4.59 0.75
N PRO A 114 -10.29 -4.46 -0.51
CA PRO A 114 -9.65 -3.63 -1.53
C PRO A 114 -9.44 -2.18 -1.08
N ARG A 115 -10.39 -1.60 -0.33
CA ARG A 115 -10.28 -0.25 0.20
C ARG A 115 -9.10 -0.11 1.17
N VAL A 116 -8.99 -0.99 2.16
CA VAL A 116 -7.88 -0.97 3.13
C VAL A 116 -6.54 -1.08 2.43
N PHE A 117 -6.45 -1.96 1.43
CA PHE A 117 -5.25 -2.10 0.62
C PHE A 117 -4.91 -0.81 -0.13
N LEU A 118 -5.87 -0.22 -0.86
CA LEU A 118 -5.64 0.98 -1.66
C LEU A 118 -5.27 2.20 -0.80
N GLU A 119 -5.96 2.42 0.31
CA GLU A 119 -5.67 3.52 1.23
C GLU A 119 -4.36 3.32 2.00
N GLY A 120 -4.05 2.08 2.38
CA GLY A 120 -2.84 1.76 3.16
C GLY A 120 -1.58 1.67 2.30
N ALA A 121 -1.63 1.00 1.17
CA ALA A 121 -0.49 0.76 0.28
C ALA A 121 -0.38 1.79 -0.86
N GLY A 122 -1.44 2.56 -1.16
CA GLY A 122 -1.44 3.55 -2.24
C GLY A 122 -0.31 4.59 -2.13
N PRO A 123 -0.11 5.23 -0.96
CA PRO A 123 1.01 6.16 -0.77
C PRO A 123 2.38 5.53 -1.07
N ALA A 124 2.57 4.25 -0.75
CA ALA A 124 3.82 3.54 -1.03
C ALA A 124 4.05 3.34 -2.54
N LEU A 125 3.00 3.08 -3.31
CA LEU A 125 3.11 3.05 -4.78
C LEU A 125 3.54 4.40 -5.33
N LEU A 126 2.91 5.50 -4.89
CA LEU A 126 3.25 6.84 -5.34
C LEU A 126 4.69 7.22 -4.99
N GLN A 127 5.10 6.97 -3.75
CA GLN A 127 6.48 7.20 -3.31
C GLN A 127 7.47 6.35 -4.09
N GLY A 128 7.17 5.07 -4.32
CA GLY A 128 7.99 4.17 -5.12
C GLY A 128 8.16 4.66 -6.55
N LEU A 129 7.08 5.07 -7.21
CA LEU A 129 7.12 5.62 -8.57
C LEU A 129 7.91 6.93 -8.63
N SER A 130 7.78 7.82 -7.65
CA SER A 130 8.57 9.04 -7.57
C SER A 130 10.07 8.76 -7.48
N LEU A 131 10.48 7.82 -6.62
CA LEU A 131 11.87 7.38 -6.50
C LEU A 131 12.42 6.81 -7.82
N ILE A 132 11.60 6.03 -8.55
CA ILE A 132 11.99 5.49 -9.86
C ILE A 132 12.21 6.61 -10.86
N VAL A 133 11.31 7.58 -10.94
CA VAL A 133 11.45 8.73 -11.84
C VAL A 133 12.73 9.51 -11.53
N GLU A 134 13.02 9.76 -10.25
CA GLU A 134 14.25 10.44 -9.84
C GLU A 134 15.51 9.64 -10.18
N ARG A 135 15.47 8.32 -10.01
CA ARG A 135 16.60 7.42 -10.35
C ARG A 135 16.82 7.36 -11.84
N GLN A 136 15.76 7.24 -12.63
CA GLN A 136 15.84 7.23 -14.10
C GLN A 136 16.37 8.53 -14.66
N ALA A 137 16.05 9.67 -14.05
CA ALA A 137 16.61 10.97 -14.42
C ALA A 137 18.14 11.05 -14.19
N LYS A 138 18.65 10.34 -13.18
CA LYS A 138 20.08 10.29 -12.82
C LYS A 138 20.84 9.16 -13.54
N SER A 139 20.16 8.05 -13.80
CA SER A 139 20.73 6.86 -14.40
C SER A 139 19.68 6.15 -15.27
N PRO A 140 19.79 6.25 -16.59
CA PRO A 140 18.80 5.67 -17.53
C PRO A 140 18.71 4.13 -17.49
N GLY A 141 19.49 3.45 -16.66
CA GLY A 141 19.52 1.99 -16.55
C GLY A 141 18.53 1.38 -15.55
N ASP A 142 17.69 2.16 -14.89
CA ASP A 142 16.61 1.60 -14.05
C ASP A 142 15.40 1.26 -14.91
N TYR A 143 15.21 -0.02 -15.15
CA TYR A 143 14.10 -0.56 -15.98
C TYR A 143 12.87 -0.94 -15.16
N THR A 144 12.83 -0.66 -13.87
CA THR A 144 11.67 -0.94 -13.02
C THR A 144 10.50 -0.07 -13.48
N PHE A 145 9.35 -0.66 -13.73
CA PHE A 145 8.17 0.03 -14.28
C PHE A 145 8.40 0.78 -15.61
N CYS A 146 9.43 0.43 -16.40
CA CYS A 146 9.69 1.07 -17.70
C CYS A 146 8.78 0.59 -18.83
N GLY A 147 8.24 -0.62 -18.72
CA GLY A 147 7.35 -1.22 -19.72
C GLY A 147 5.88 -0.93 -19.48
N ALA A 148 5.03 -1.27 -20.42
CA ALA A 148 3.61 -1.43 -20.16
C ALA A 148 3.42 -2.56 -19.14
N PRO A 149 2.55 -2.40 -18.12
CA PRO A 149 2.28 -3.46 -17.17
C PRO A 149 1.80 -4.71 -17.91
N ARG A 150 2.51 -5.82 -17.72
CA ARG A 150 2.12 -7.08 -18.33
C ARG A 150 1.23 -7.83 -17.36
N ALA A 151 0.00 -8.09 -17.73
CA ALA A 151 -0.97 -8.88 -16.97
C ALA A 151 -0.50 -10.32 -16.64
N VAL A 152 0.66 -10.73 -17.16
CA VAL A 152 1.16 -12.11 -17.12
C VAL A 152 2.38 -12.28 -16.22
N ASP A 153 3.06 -11.21 -15.84
CA ASP A 153 4.23 -11.33 -14.95
C ASP A 153 3.76 -11.56 -13.51
N ARG A 154 3.93 -12.80 -13.07
CA ARG A 154 3.48 -13.27 -11.74
C ARG A 154 4.41 -12.89 -10.59
N PHE A 155 5.48 -12.14 -10.84
CA PHE A 155 6.51 -11.85 -9.85
C PHE A 155 7.01 -10.41 -9.93
N GLY A 156 7.32 -9.84 -8.77
CA GLY A 156 7.96 -8.53 -8.65
C GLY A 156 7.00 -7.35 -8.79
N ALA A 157 7.52 -6.23 -9.29
CA ALA A 157 6.82 -4.97 -9.38
C ALA A 157 5.49 -5.04 -10.16
N ASP A 158 5.46 -5.79 -11.26
CA ASP A 158 4.26 -5.93 -12.08
C ASP A 158 3.16 -6.74 -11.38
N ALA A 159 3.54 -7.77 -10.61
CA ALA A 159 2.58 -8.54 -9.82
C ALA A 159 1.92 -7.66 -8.75
N ILE A 160 2.71 -6.85 -8.05
CA ILE A 160 2.19 -5.92 -7.04
C ILE A 160 1.33 -4.84 -7.70
N PHE A 161 1.76 -4.28 -8.84
CA PHE A 161 0.96 -3.32 -9.59
C PHE A 161 -0.39 -3.91 -10.03
N ALA A 162 -0.42 -5.17 -10.45
CA ALA A 162 -1.65 -5.87 -10.79
C ALA A 162 -2.63 -5.98 -9.60
N LEU A 163 -2.12 -6.02 -8.34
CA LEU A 163 -2.98 -5.96 -7.15
C LEU A 163 -3.71 -4.63 -7.04
N TYR A 164 -3.04 -3.50 -7.35
CA TYR A 164 -3.71 -2.19 -7.37
C TYR A 164 -4.78 -2.14 -8.45
N CYS A 165 -4.51 -2.59 -9.67
CA CYS A 165 -5.51 -2.65 -10.74
C CYS A 165 -6.71 -3.53 -10.34
N SER A 166 -6.45 -4.71 -9.78
CA SER A 166 -7.51 -5.62 -9.30
C SER A 166 -8.34 -5.01 -8.15
N ALA A 167 -7.67 -4.37 -7.20
CA ALA A 167 -8.36 -3.73 -6.07
C ALA A 167 -9.23 -2.56 -6.52
N PHE A 168 -8.71 -1.69 -7.41
CA PHE A 168 -9.51 -0.62 -8.01
C PHE A 168 -10.68 -1.16 -8.81
N GLY A 169 -10.49 -2.23 -9.60
CA GLY A 169 -11.58 -2.87 -10.33
C GLY A 169 -12.71 -3.35 -9.43
N LYS A 170 -12.38 -3.92 -8.27
CA LYS A 170 -13.39 -4.37 -7.30
C LYS A 170 -14.15 -3.19 -6.66
N VAL A 171 -13.43 -2.12 -6.26
CA VAL A 171 -14.08 -0.93 -5.70
C VAL A 171 -14.95 -0.27 -6.77
N ALA A 172 -14.48 -0.16 -8.01
CA ALA A 172 -15.23 0.42 -9.12
C ALA A 172 -16.55 -0.31 -9.44
N ALA A 173 -16.58 -1.62 -9.22
CA ALA A 173 -17.78 -2.42 -9.41
C ALA A 173 -18.83 -2.22 -8.29
N THR A 174 -18.42 -1.77 -7.10
CA THR A 174 -19.29 -1.69 -5.92
C THR A 174 -19.59 -0.27 -5.47
N ASP A 175 -18.60 0.64 -5.58
CA ASP A 175 -18.69 2.03 -5.11
C ASP A 175 -17.96 2.99 -6.05
N PRO A 176 -18.67 3.57 -7.04
CA PRO A 176 -18.08 4.51 -7.99
C PRO A 176 -17.59 5.82 -7.35
N ASP A 177 -18.22 6.29 -6.27
CA ASP A 177 -17.83 7.53 -5.61
C ASP A 177 -16.55 7.36 -4.81
N GLU A 178 -16.44 6.25 -4.09
CA GLU A 178 -15.22 5.87 -3.40
C GLU A 178 -14.06 5.62 -4.39
N THR A 179 -14.36 4.98 -5.52
CA THR A 179 -13.38 4.80 -6.60
C THR A 179 -12.83 6.15 -7.07
N ARG A 180 -13.71 7.12 -7.29
CA ARG A 180 -13.31 8.47 -7.73
C ARG A 180 -12.43 9.16 -6.68
N ARG A 181 -12.82 9.06 -5.42
CA ARG A 181 -12.06 9.61 -4.29
C ARG A 181 -10.66 9.01 -4.19
N LEU A 182 -10.57 7.69 -4.26
CA LEU A 182 -9.28 6.98 -4.20
C LEU A 182 -8.43 7.26 -5.44
N LEU A 183 -9.00 7.14 -6.63
CA LEU A 183 -8.28 7.33 -7.89
C LEU A 183 -7.76 8.76 -8.05
N GLY A 184 -8.44 9.75 -7.49
CA GLY A 184 -8.02 11.14 -7.47
C GLY A 184 -6.68 11.39 -6.75
N GLN A 185 -6.21 10.45 -5.96
CA GLN A 185 -4.89 10.51 -5.30
C GLN A 185 -3.74 10.07 -6.24
N PHE A 186 -4.06 9.44 -7.38
CA PHE A 186 -3.11 8.87 -8.33
C PHE A 186 -3.12 9.68 -9.62
N ASP A 187 -2.34 10.76 -9.67
CA ASP A 187 -2.26 11.61 -10.86
C ASP A 187 -1.69 10.84 -12.07
N PRO A 188 -2.48 10.63 -13.13
CA PRO A 188 -2.06 9.87 -14.30
C PRO A 188 -0.95 10.57 -15.11
N SER A 189 -0.66 11.85 -14.85
CA SER A 189 0.42 12.58 -15.51
C SER A 189 1.80 12.24 -14.98
N LEU A 190 1.89 11.74 -13.74
CA LEU A 190 3.17 11.48 -13.06
C LEU A 190 3.90 10.26 -13.62
N HIS A 191 3.17 9.22 -14.05
CA HIS A 191 3.79 7.99 -14.53
C HIS A 191 2.86 7.18 -15.43
N ASN A 192 3.42 6.47 -16.42
CA ASN A 192 2.63 5.62 -17.35
C ASN A 192 1.82 4.53 -16.63
N HIS A 193 2.34 3.96 -15.54
CA HIS A 193 1.61 2.98 -14.75
C HIS A 193 0.36 3.59 -14.08
N LEU A 194 0.42 4.84 -13.61
CA LEU A 194 -0.75 5.51 -13.07
C LEU A 194 -1.81 5.79 -14.15
N ARG A 195 -1.36 6.15 -15.37
CA ARG A 195 -2.27 6.25 -16.52
C ARG A 195 -2.94 4.93 -16.85
N HIS A 196 -2.17 3.83 -16.83
CA HIS A 196 -2.71 2.49 -17.03
C HIS A 196 -3.70 2.10 -15.93
N LEU A 197 -3.40 2.39 -14.65
CA LEU A 197 -4.28 2.17 -13.52
C LEU A 197 -5.65 2.86 -13.72
N HIS A 198 -5.64 4.13 -14.19
CA HIS A 198 -6.86 4.85 -14.51
C HIS A 198 -7.66 4.18 -15.62
N LEU A 199 -7.00 3.76 -16.71
CA LEU A 199 -7.67 3.10 -17.85
C LEU A 199 -8.28 1.77 -17.45
N GLU A 200 -7.57 0.93 -16.70
CA GLU A 200 -8.07 -0.36 -16.19
C GLU A 200 -9.25 -0.16 -15.25
N THR A 201 -9.18 0.83 -14.36
CA THR A 201 -10.27 1.15 -13.43
C THR A 201 -11.53 1.60 -14.17
N ILE A 202 -11.38 2.43 -15.21
CA ILE A 202 -12.49 2.88 -16.07
C ILE A 202 -13.09 1.70 -16.84
N ALA A 203 -12.25 0.82 -17.38
CA ALA A 203 -12.70 -0.37 -18.07
C ALA A 203 -13.50 -1.30 -17.15
N ALA A 204 -13.00 -1.53 -15.93
CA ALA A 204 -13.66 -2.35 -14.92
C ALA A 204 -15.02 -1.78 -14.45
N SER A 205 -15.18 -0.46 -14.46
CA SER A 205 -16.45 0.20 -14.12
C SER A 205 -17.56 0.07 -15.18
N GLY A 206 -17.34 -0.75 -16.20
CA GLY A 206 -18.31 -0.95 -17.29
C GLY A 206 -18.38 0.20 -18.29
N GLY A 207 -17.34 1.01 -18.38
CA GLY A 207 -17.30 2.18 -19.26
C GLY A 207 -18.34 3.25 -18.89
N ALA A 208 -18.76 3.26 -17.63
CA ALA A 208 -19.80 4.14 -17.15
C ALA A 208 -19.54 5.60 -17.55
N ARG A 209 -20.55 6.22 -18.15
CA ARG A 209 -20.54 7.60 -18.64
C ARG A 209 -20.04 8.62 -17.59
N SER A 210 -20.12 8.29 -16.31
CA SER A 210 -19.75 9.19 -15.19
C SER A 210 -18.23 9.33 -15.00
N LEU A 211 -17.42 8.32 -15.32
CA LEU A 211 -15.96 8.41 -15.21
C LEU A 211 -15.33 9.12 -16.43
N LYS A 212 -15.96 9.06 -17.62
CA LYS A 212 -15.53 9.82 -18.80
C LYS A 212 -15.53 11.34 -18.59
N LEU A 213 -16.41 11.86 -17.75
CA LEU A 213 -16.52 13.30 -17.50
C LEU A 213 -15.33 13.89 -16.72
N GLN A 214 -14.57 13.11 -16.01
CA GLN A 214 -13.43 13.63 -15.22
C GLN A 214 -12.10 13.67 -15.98
N LEU A 215 -11.88 12.78 -16.96
CA LEU A 215 -10.72 12.86 -17.84
C LEU A 215 -10.79 14.09 -18.77
N SER A 216 -11.99 14.61 -19.04
CA SER A 216 -12.18 15.83 -19.84
C SER A 216 -12.01 17.12 -19.04
N ALA A 217 -12.04 17.07 -17.69
CA ALA A 217 -11.91 18.23 -16.83
C ALA A 217 -10.45 18.58 -16.46
N SER A 218 -9.52 17.64 -16.63
CA SER A 218 -8.09 17.95 -16.55
C SER A 218 -7.60 18.49 -17.89
N LYS A 219 -8.05 19.70 -18.26
CA LYS A 219 -7.35 20.47 -19.32
C LYS A 219 -5.91 20.68 -18.84
N PRO A 220 -4.89 20.34 -19.67
CA PRO A 220 -3.56 20.81 -19.41
C PRO A 220 -3.63 22.32 -19.38
N SER A 221 -3.32 22.93 -18.23
CA SER A 221 -3.06 24.36 -18.17
C SER A 221 -1.96 24.61 -19.18
N SER A 222 -2.29 25.37 -20.20
CA SER A 222 -1.41 25.85 -21.24
C SER A 222 -0.16 26.50 -20.60
N PHE A 223 0.94 25.78 -20.56
CA PHE A 223 2.25 26.41 -20.51
C PHE A 223 2.64 26.77 -21.94
N LEU A 224 2.15 27.91 -22.39
CA LEU A 224 2.75 28.73 -23.41
C LEU A 224 3.28 29.95 -22.67
N HIS A 225 4.59 29.96 -22.40
CA HIS A 225 5.49 31.09 -22.58
C HIS A 225 6.92 30.67 -22.24
#